data_2ca75cc20246c8bc981e2a33785af419
#
_entry.id   2ca75cc20246c8bc981e2a33785af419
#
_cell.length_a   1.000
_cell.length_b   1.000
_cell.length_c   1.000
_cell.angle_alpha   90.00
_cell.angle_beta   90.00
_cell.angle_gamma   90.00
#
_symmetry.space_group_name_H-M   'P 1'
#
loop_
_entity.id
_entity.type
_entity.pdbx_description
1 polymer ?
#
loop_
_entity_poly.entity_id
_entity_poly.type
_entity_poly.pdbx_seq_one_letter_code
_entity_poly.pdbx_strand_id
1 'polypeptide(L)'
;MGYDVMIWDNNEDIRVIECANDRRVIQRQLNACREERRPYVFITNTMNIKPLRRLLVPVSMLEEETYKAEISTYIARKTGAHIILLQANDYGSKARQNVNRIVTHIEHINERILNSAAESDTGDASKEHLISYEIAQARKDSFSLIREASERQRDFQHDLLILTASRDYGLDDILFGPPERKAIQHAIVPVMLVNPREDLFSLCD
;
A
#
# COMPACT_ATOMS: atom_id res chain seq x y z
N MET A 1 -11.39 6.05 24.21
CA MET A 1 -11.13 4.73 23.63
C MET A 1 -9.93 4.93 22.73
N GLY A 2 -8.73 4.57 23.23
CA GLY A 2 -7.50 4.72 22.47
C GLY A 2 -7.48 3.68 21.35
N TYR A 3 -7.59 4.10 20.14
CA TYR A 3 -7.25 3.28 19.01
C TYR A 3 -5.73 3.16 18.99
N ASP A 4 -5.20 1.94 19.03
CA ASP A 4 -3.80 1.67 18.71
C ASP A 4 -3.54 2.02 17.23
N VAL A 5 -3.50 3.31 16.95
CA VAL A 5 -3.11 3.92 15.65
C VAL A 5 -1.58 3.96 15.57
N MET A 6 -0.91 3.12 16.36
CA MET A 6 0.50 3.21 16.72
C MET A 6 1.49 3.13 15.56
N ILE A 7 1.07 2.76 14.36
CA ILE A 7 1.98 2.76 13.20
C ILE A 7 2.06 4.14 12.57
N TRP A 8 1.00 4.94 12.72
CA TRP A 8 0.89 6.25 12.08
C TRP A 8 1.38 7.39 12.96
N ASP A 9 1.09 7.33 14.28
CA ASP A 9 1.29 8.46 15.20
C ASP A 9 2.76 8.71 15.58
N ASN A 10 3.66 7.73 15.43
CA ASN A 10 5.06 7.87 15.80
C ASN A 10 6.04 7.70 14.64
N ASN A 11 5.56 7.61 13.40
CA ASN A 11 6.42 7.40 12.25
C ASN A 11 6.51 8.69 11.44
N GLU A 12 7.62 9.42 11.56
CA GLU A 12 7.92 10.59 10.74
C GLU A 12 8.00 10.25 9.24
N ASP A 13 8.11 8.95 8.92
CA ASP A 13 8.24 8.45 7.55
C ASP A 13 6.90 8.31 6.83
N ILE A 14 5.75 8.36 7.54
CA ILE A 14 4.43 8.25 6.93
C ILE A 14 3.58 9.45 7.30
N ARG A 15 3.07 10.17 6.31
CA ARG A 15 2.17 11.29 6.54
C ARG A 15 0.71 10.84 6.65
N VAL A 16 0.03 11.23 7.73
CA VAL A 16 -1.40 11.01 7.89
C VAL A 16 -2.19 12.22 7.41
N ILE A 17 -3.24 11.99 6.62
CA ILE A 17 -4.14 12.99 6.07
C ILE A 17 -5.57 12.66 6.48
N GLU A 18 -6.02 13.30 7.53
CA GLU A 18 -7.42 13.23 7.95
C GLU A 18 -8.24 14.29 7.23
N CYS A 19 -9.30 13.90 6.54
CA CYS A 19 -10.14 14.83 5.80
C CYS A 19 -11.60 14.36 5.69
N ALA A 20 -12.49 15.28 5.34
CA ALA A 20 -13.86 14.94 4.99
C ALA A 20 -13.87 14.11 3.68
N ASN A 21 -14.84 13.18 3.56
CA ASN A 21 -15.08 12.45 2.31
C ASN A 21 -15.78 13.35 1.29
N ASP A 22 -15.08 14.40 0.87
CA ASP A 22 -15.51 15.37 -0.13
C ASP A 22 -14.54 15.37 -1.31
N ARG A 23 -15.09 15.33 -2.52
CA ARG A 23 -14.32 15.28 -3.77
C ARG A 23 -13.28 16.40 -3.88
N ARG A 24 -13.66 17.64 -3.52
CA ARG A 24 -12.77 18.80 -3.67
C ARG A 24 -11.68 18.81 -2.59
N VAL A 25 -12.04 18.40 -1.39
CA VAL A 25 -11.09 18.28 -0.27
C VAL A 25 -10.04 17.22 -0.59
N ILE A 26 -10.46 16.01 -0.98
CA ILE A 26 -9.56 14.92 -1.33
C ILE A 26 -8.65 15.33 -2.49
N GLN A 27 -9.20 15.94 -3.56
CA GLN A 27 -8.38 16.39 -4.70
C GLN A 27 -7.33 17.43 -4.30
N ARG A 28 -7.69 18.38 -3.44
CA ARG A 28 -6.75 19.40 -2.94
C ARG A 28 -5.62 18.76 -2.13
N GLN A 29 -5.93 17.78 -1.29
CA GLN A 29 -4.93 17.07 -0.49
C GLN A 29 -4.03 16.19 -1.38
N LEU A 30 -4.58 15.49 -2.36
CA LEU A 30 -3.79 14.73 -3.34
C LEU A 30 -2.79 15.62 -4.08
N ASN A 31 -3.24 16.79 -4.54
CA ASN A 31 -2.36 17.74 -5.21
C ASN A 31 -1.25 18.26 -4.28
N ALA A 32 -1.55 18.49 -3.00
CA ALA A 32 -0.56 18.93 -2.02
C ALA A 32 0.49 17.85 -1.68
N CYS A 33 0.13 16.57 -1.80
CA CYS A 33 1.03 15.43 -1.52
C CYS A 33 1.77 14.92 -2.76
N ARG A 34 1.52 15.48 -3.93
CA ARG A 34 2.07 14.99 -5.19
C ARG A 34 3.60 14.97 -5.22
N GLU A 35 4.22 15.94 -4.55
CA GLU A 35 5.68 16.09 -4.44
C GLU A 35 6.26 15.49 -3.14
N GLU A 36 5.42 14.85 -2.34
CA GLU A 36 5.88 14.21 -1.09
C GLU A 36 6.84 13.06 -1.41
N ARG A 37 7.92 12.96 -0.66
CA ARG A 37 8.88 11.85 -0.77
C ARG A 37 8.44 10.63 0.02
N ARG A 38 7.78 10.86 1.16
CA ARG A 38 7.27 9.81 2.05
C ARG A 38 5.90 9.33 1.63
N PRO A 39 5.54 8.07 1.92
CA PRO A 39 4.19 7.57 1.77
C PRO A 39 3.19 8.40 2.59
N TYR A 40 1.97 8.48 2.12
CA TYR A 40 0.91 9.17 2.85
C TYR A 40 -0.38 8.35 2.86
N VAL A 41 -1.10 8.42 3.98
CA VAL A 41 -2.34 7.68 4.18
C VAL A 41 -3.52 8.63 4.33
N PHE A 42 -4.56 8.38 3.55
CA PHE A 42 -5.85 9.06 3.67
C PHE A 42 -6.76 8.34 4.64
N ILE A 43 -7.30 9.10 5.59
CA ILE A 43 -8.33 8.67 6.51
C ILE A 43 -9.49 9.65 6.37
N THR A 44 -10.64 9.18 5.86
CA THR A 44 -11.84 10.01 5.76
C THR A 44 -12.83 9.66 6.87
N ASN A 45 -13.75 10.56 7.13
CA ASN A 45 -14.80 10.38 8.15
C ASN A 45 -15.80 9.23 7.85
N THR A 46 -15.69 8.58 6.70
CA THR A 46 -16.49 7.41 6.31
C THR A 46 -15.74 6.09 6.45
N MET A 47 -14.45 6.13 6.75
CA MET A 47 -13.61 4.95 6.86
C MET A 47 -13.66 4.35 8.26
N ASN A 48 -13.54 3.03 8.33
CA ASN A 48 -13.46 2.28 9.57
C ASN A 48 -11.99 1.95 9.85
N ILE A 49 -11.45 2.54 10.90
CA ILE A 49 -10.06 2.31 11.32
C ILE A 49 -10.03 1.10 12.24
N LYS A 50 -9.23 0.10 11.88
CA LYS A 50 -9.02 -1.14 12.63
C LYS A 50 -7.53 -1.45 12.77
N PRO A 51 -7.14 -2.33 13.70
CA PRO A 51 -5.80 -2.89 13.70
C PRO A 51 -5.48 -3.53 12.35
N LEU A 52 -4.29 -3.25 11.82
CA LEU A 52 -3.87 -3.75 10.51
C LEU A 52 -3.56 -5.25 10.58
N ARG A 53 -4.41 -6.06 9.99
CA ARG A 53 -4.25 -7.51 9.86
C ARG A 53 -4.09 -7.97 8.43
N ARG A 54 -4.65 -7.23 7.48
CA ARG A 54 -4.63 -7.57 6.05
C ARG A 54 -4.39 -6.32 5.22
N LEU A 55 -3.35 -6.36 4.39
CA LEU A 55 -2.97 -5.29 3.48
C LEU A 55 -3.33 -5.71 2.05
N LEU A 56 -4.12 -4.90 1.34
CA LEU A 56 -4.39 -5.14 -0.08
C LEU A 56 -3.44 -4.30 -0.94
N VAL A 57 -2.67 -4.96 -1.78
CA VAL A 57 -1.64 -4.36 -2.65
C VAL A 57 -1.97 -4.73 -4.10
N PRO A 58 -2.71 -3.91 -4.83
CA PRO A 58 -2.92 -4.11 -6.26
C PRO A 58 -1.61 -3.97 -7.02
N VAL A 59 -1.33 -4.90 -7.95
CA VAL A 59 -0.08 -4.94 -8.73
C VAL A 59 -0.42 -4.98 -10.21
N SER A 60 -0.13 -3.87 -10.90
CA SER A 60 -0.33 -3.68 -12.34
C SER A 60 0.92 -4.00 -13.15
N MET A 61 0.87 -3.74 -14.46
CA MET A 61 2.02 -3.89 -15.36
C MET A 61 3.05 -2.77 -15.26
N LEU A 62 2.79 -1.70 -14.49
CA LEU A 62 3.69 -0.56 -14.33
C LEU A 62 4.90 -0.94 -13.47
N GLU A 63 6.09 -0.46 -13.82
CA GLU A 63 7.32 -0.78 -13.07
C GLU A 63 7.31 -0.21 -11.66
N GLU A 64 6.66 0.92 -11.49
CA GLU A 64 6.48 1.61 -10.20
C GLU A 64 5.73 0.79 -9.14
N GLU A 65 5.09 -0.28 -9.54
CA GLU A 65 4.37 -1.15 -8.61
C GLU A 65 5.28 -1.80 -7.57
N THR A 66 6.55 -1.97 -7.90
CA THR A 66 7.54 -2.55 -6.98
C THR A 66 7.85 -1.65 -5.77
N TYR A 67 7.61 -0.33 -5.87
CA TYR A 67 7.80 0.60 -4.75
C TYR A 67 6.89 0.33 -3.56
N LYS A 68 5.73 -0.27 -3.81
CA LYS A 68 4.83 -0.71 -2.73
C LYS A 68 5.38 -1.85 -1.90
N ALA A 69 6.34 -2.61 -2.45
CA ALA A 69 6.93 -3.74 -1.74
C ALA A 69 7.56 -3.31 -0.42
N GLU A 70 8.40 -2.27 -0.44
CA GLU A 70 9.10 -1.79 0.76
C GLU A 70 8.14 -1.38 1.86
N ILE A 71 7.16 -0.52 1.53
CA ILE A 71 6.23 -0.03 2.54
C ILE A 71 5.29 -1.14 3.05
N SER A 72 4.82 -2.02 2.18
CA SER A 72 3.94 -3.12 2.60
C SER A 72 4.67 -4.12 3.48
N THR A 73 5.93 -4.45 3.16
CA THR A 73 6.76 -5.34 3.98
C THR A 73 7.17 -4.70 5.30
N TYR A 74 7.48 -3.40 5.31
CA TYR A 74 7.73 -2.65 6.54
C TYR A 74 6.54 -2.73 7.49
N ILE A 75 5.32 -2.43 7.00
CA ILE A 75 4.11 -2.50 7.80
C ILE A 75 3.87 -3.94 8.30
N ALA A 76 3.98 -4.92 7.40
CA ALA A 76 3.73 -6.32 7.75
C ALA A 76 4.70 -6.84 8.83
N ARG A 77 5.99 -6.49 8.77
CA ARG A 77 6.98 -6.84 9.81
C ARG A 77 6.61 -6.27 11.18
N LYS A 78 6.13 -5.02 11.21
CA LYS A 78 5.80 -4.34 12.47
C LYS A 78 4.47 -4.78 13.07
N THR A 79 3.51 -5.20 12.23
CA THR A 79 2.14 -5.51 12.68
C THR A 79 1.77 -6.97 12.66
N GLY A 80 2.54 -7.80 11.96
CA GLY A 80 2.14 -9.18 11.63
C GLY A 80 1.02 -9.26 10.60
N ALA A 81 0.74 -8.17 9.86
CA ALA A 81 -0.30 -8.16 8.85
C ALA A 81 0.03 -9.07 7.67
N HIS A 82 -1.01 -9.72 7.13
CA HIS A 82 -0.93 -10.54 5.93
C HIS A 82 -1.05 -9.66 4.66
N ILE A 83 -0.19 -9.88 3.68
CA ILE A 83 -0.19 -9.14 2.41
C ILE A 83 -0.99 -9.89 1.36
N ILE A 84 -1.97 -9.23 0.74
CA ILE A 84 -2.72 -9.73 -0.42
C ILE A 84 -2.21 -8.99 -1.66
N LEU A 85 -1.46 -9.67 -2.51
CA LEU A 85 -1.01 -9.15 -3.81
C LEU A 85 -2.10 -9.40 -4.84
N LEU A 86 -2.84 -8.35 -5.24
CA LEU A 86 -3.88 -8.46 -6.25
C LEU A 86 -3.28 -8.23 -7.63
N GLN A 87 -2.95 -9.33 -8.32
CA GLN A 87 -2.34 -9.32 -9.66
C GLN A 87 -3.35 -8.93 -10.73
N ALA A 88 -3.04 -7.92 -11.54
CA ALA A 88 -3.86 -7.55 -12.70
C ALA A 88 -3.96 -8.68 -13.73
N ASN A 89 -5.12 -8.75 -14.40
CA ASN A 89 -5.40 -9.74 -15.44
C ASN A 89 -5.06 -9.18 -16.83
N ASP A 90 -3.77 -8.95 -17.08
CA ASP A 90 -3.27 -8.46 -18.37
C ASP A 90 -2.91 -9.63 -19.31
N TYR A 91 -2.99 -9.38 -20.60
CA TYR A 91 -2.53 -10.35 -21.62
C TYR A 91 -1.02 -10.60 -21.61
N GLY A 92 -0.24 -9.68 -21.03
CA GLY A 92 1.21 -9.78 -20.92
C GLY A 92 1.69 -10.40 -19.61
N SER A 93 3.02 -10.55 -19.50
CA SER A 93 3.65 -11.10 -18.29
C SER A 93 4.10 -10.05 -17.28
N LYS A 94 3.98 -8.75 -17.58
CA LYS A 94 4.55 -7.68 -16.76
C LYS A 94 3.97 -7.61 -15.34
N ALA A 95 2.64 -7.66 -15.20
CA ALA A 95 2.01 -7.66 -13.87
C ALA A 95 2.49 -8.87 -13.03
N ARG A 96 2.57 -10.05 -13.64
CA ARG A 96 3.10 -11.25 -12.98
C ARG A 96 4.59 -11.12 -12.63
N GLN A 97 5.39 -10.50 -13.50
CA GLN A 97 6.80 -10.23 -13.21
C GLN A 97 6.96 -9.27 -12.02
N ASN A 98 6.11 -8.23 -11.94
CA ASN A 98 6.10 -7.31 -10.80
C ASN A 98 5.70 -8.03 -9.50
N VAL A 99 4.66 -8.89 -9.54
CA VAL A 99 4.29 -9.72 -8.39
C VAL A 99 5.47 -10.60 -7.96
N ASN A 100 6.14 -11.27 -8.90
CA ASN A 100 7.30 -12.11 -8.57
C ASN A 100 8.44 -11.31 -7.94
N ARG A 101 8.72 -10.08 -8.41
CA ARG A 101 9.72 -9.20 -7.78
C ARG A 101 9.35 -8.86 -6.33
N ILE A 102 8.08 -8.54 -6.08
CA ILE A 102 7.59 -8.27 -4.73
C ILE A 102 7.71 -9.51 -3.84
N VAL A 103 7.36 -10.67 -4.35
CA VAL A 103 7.48 -11.96 -3.64
C VAL A 103 8.95 -12.25 -3.30
N THR A 104 9.86 -12.11 -4.26
CA THR A 104 11.31 -12.28 -4.02
C THR A 104 11.82 -11.33 -2.93
N HIS A 105 11.35 -10.08 -2.93
CA HIS A 105 11.68 -9.12 -1.88
C HIS A 105 11.16 -9.57 -0.50
N ILE A 106 9.92 -10.05 -0.41
CA ILE A 106 9.35 -10.60 0.83
C ILE A 106 10.16 -11.78 1.35
N GLU A 107 10.49 -12.73 0.46
CA GLU A 107 11.26 -13.93 0.81
C GLU A 107 12.65 -13.56 1.34
N HIS A 108 13.34 -12.63 0.68
CA HIS A 108 14.64 -12.15 1.14
C HIS A 108 14.56 -11.47 2.52
N ILE A 109 13.51 -10.69 2.80
CA ILE A 109 13.32 -10.11 4.12
C ILE A 109 13.05 -11.21 5.17
N ASN A 110 12.21 -12.20 4.86
CA ASN A 110 11.93 -13.31 5.76
C ASN A 110 13.19 -14.11 6.10
N GLU A 111 14.06 -14.36 5.11
CA GLU A 111 15.35 -15.00 5.35
C GLU A 111 16.25 -14.18 6.29
N ARG A 112 16.29 -12.87 6.12
CA ARG A 112 17.05 -11.97 7.03
C ARG A 112 16.50 -12.03 8.46
N ILE A 113 15.17 -12.00 8.64
CA ILE A 113 14.54 -12.09 9.97
C ILE A 113 14.91 -13.44 10.63
N LEU A 114 14.85 -14.55 9.89
CA LEU A 114 15.17 -15.88 10.41
C LEU A 114 16.67 -15.97 10.80
N ASN A 115 17.55 -15.44 9.99
CA ASN A 115 18.99 -15.46 10.27
C ASN A 115 19.34 -14.59 11.50
N SER A 116 18.74 -13.39 11.61
CA SER A 116 18.92 -12.52 12.78
C SER A 116 18.40 -13.15 14.07
N ALA A 117 17.28 -13.89 13.99
CA ALA A 117 16.73 -14.60 15.14
C ALA A 117 17.61 -15.79 15.58
N ALA A 118 18.34 -16.41 14.65
CA ALA A 118 19.27 -17.49 14.95
C ALA A 118 20.59 -17.00 15.60
N GLU A 119 21.00 -15.76 15.32
CA GLU A 119 22.23 -15.16 15.84
C GLU A 119 22.05 -14.43 17.19
N SER A 120 20.83 -14.03 17.54
CA SER A 120 20.55 -13.28 18.75
C SER A 120 20.30 -14.20 19.95
N ASP A 121 21.35 -14.42 20.77
CA ASP A 121 21.27 -15.09 22.07
C ASP A 121 20.76 -14.15 23.19
N THR A 122 20.44 -12.91 22.88
CA THR A 122 19.98 -11.88 23.81
C THR A 122 18.53 -11.51 23.53
N GLY A 123 17.64 -11.79 24.47
CA GLY A 123 16.18 -11.67 24.39
C GLY A 123 15.57 -10.27 24.19
N ASP A 124 16.25 -9.35 23.52
CA ASP A 124 15.79 -7.98 23.27
C ASP A 124 15.75 -7.61 21.76
N ALA A 125 15.62 -8.60 20.90
CA ALA A 125 15.33 -8.33 19.49
C ALA A 125 13.90 -7.77 19.40
N SER A 126 13.74 -6.55 18.90
CA SER A 126 12.45 -5.98 18.50
C SER A 126 11.69 -7.05 17.71
N LYS A 127 10.52 -7.46 18.20
CA LYS A 127 9.77 -8.62 17.72
C LYS A 127 9.26 -8.34 16.30
N GLU A 128 10.12 -8.57 15.30
CA GLU A 128 9.71 -8.51 13.91
C GLU A 128 8.94 -9.77 13.52
N HIS A 129 7.85 -9.59 12.78
CA HIS A 129 7.04 -10.69 12.32
C HIS A 129 7.52 -11.20 10.97
N LEU A 130 7.52 -12.52 10.78
CA LEU A 130 7.63 -13.08 9.42
C LEU A 130 6.44 -12.62 8.58
N ILE A 131 6.73 -12.23 7.36
CA ILE A 131 5.74 -11.69 6.44
C ILE A 131 5.02 -12.83 5.75
N SER A 132 3.71 -12.93 5.98
CA SER A 132 2.84 -13.85 5.25
C SER A 132 2.16 -13.14 4.08
N TYR A 133 1.98 -13.82 2.96
CA TYR A 133 1.34 -13.25 1.78
C TYR A 133 0.51 -14.27 1.00
N GLU A 134 -0.41 -13.77 0.20
CA GLU A 134 -1.14 -14.53 -0.82
C GLU A 134 -1.19 -13.75 -2.14
N ILE A 135 -1.30 -14.46 -3.26
CA ILE A 135 -1.49 -13.88 -4.58
C ILE A 135 -2.93 -14.12 -5.00
N ALA A 136 -3.69 -13.05 -5.17
CA ALA A 136 -5.05 -13.07 -5.67
C ALA A 136 -5.09 -12.58 -7.12
N GLN A 137 -5.85 -13.25 -7.98
CA GLN A 137 -6.02 -12.84 -9.37
C GLN A 137 -7.15 -11.82 -9.49
N ALA A 138 -6.86 -10.65 -10.07
CA ALA A 138 -7.88 -9.68 -10.44
C ALA A 138 -8.72 -10.20 -11.63
N ARG A 139 -9.95 -9.72 -11.72
CA ARG A 139 -10.83 -9.94 -12.88
C ARG A 139 -10.56 -8.93 -13.97
N LYS A 140 -9.98 -7.79 -13.62
CA LYS A 140 -9.71 -6.63 -14.49
C LYS A 140 -8.23 -6.51 -14.81
N ASP A 141 -7.96 -5.80 -15.89
CA ASP A 141 -6.63 -5.39 -16.32
C ASP A 141 -6.04 -4.28 -15.43
N SER A 142 -4.79 -3.92 -15.70
CA SER A 142 -4.06 -2.88 -14.98
C SER A 142 -4.77 -1.53 -14.96
N PHE A 143 -5.47 -1.14 -16.03
CA PHE A 143 -6.17 0.15 -16.11
C PHE A 143 -7.41 0.24 -15.21
N SER A 144 -8.01 -0.90 -14.90
CA SER A 144 -9.21 -1.00 -14.07
C SER A 144 -8.96 -1.57 -12.68
N LEU A 145 -7.71 -1.90 -12.36
CA LEU A 145 -7.32 -2.62 -11.15
C LEU A 145 -7.66 -1.86 -9.86
N ILE A 146 -7.35 -0.57 -9.81
CA ILE A 146 -7.64 0.29 -8.64
C ILE A 146 -9.15 0.33 -8.36
N ARG A 147 -9.96 0.43 -9.41
CA ARG A 147 -11.41 0.39 -9.27
C ARG A 147 -11.88 -0.96 -8.74
N GLU A 148 -11.36 -2.07 -9.28
CA GLU A 148 -11.70 -3.42 -8.79
C GLU A 148 -11.32 -3.60 -7.32
N ALA A 149 -10.12 -3.19 -6.93
CA ALA A 149 -9.67 -3.25 -5.54
C ALA A 149 -10.62 -2.49 -4.61
N SER A 150 -11.07 -1.32 -5.02
CA SER A 150 -12.03 -0.50 -4.26
C SER A 150 -13.44 -1.12 -4.20
N GLU A 151 -13.92 -1.72 -5.28
CA GLU A 151 -15.24 -2.35 -5.36
C GLU A 151 -15.30 -3.68 -4.56
N ARG A 152 -14.20 -4.43 -4.50
CA ARG A 152 -14.12 -5.76 -3.86
C ARG A 152 -13.59 -5.72 -2.42
N GLN A 153 -13.72 -4.61 -1.72
CA GLN A 153 -13.23 -4.47 -0.33
C GLN A 153 -13.80 -5.55 0.61
N ARG A 154 -15.05 -5.95 0.41
CA ARG A 154 -15.70 -6.99 1.22
C ARG A 154 -15.15 -8.40 0.94
N ASP A 155 -14.71 -8.67 -0.29
CA ASP A 155 -14.17 -9.96 -0.69
C ASP A 155 -12.80 -10.19 -0.01
N PHE A 156 -11.95 -9.17 0.01
CA PHE A 156 -10.60 -9.25 0.56
C PHE A 156 -10.53 -8.99 2.06
N GLN A 157 -11.55 -8.37 2.66
CA GLN A 157 -11.62 -8.03 4.08
C GLN A 157 -10.33 -7.36 4.59
N HIS A 158 -9.73 -6.49 3.75
CA HIS A 158 -8.50 -5.79 4.09
C HIS A 158 -8.75 -4.59 5.01
N ASP A 159 -7.72 -4.20 5.75
CA ASP A 159 -7.73 -3.10 6.71
C ASP A 159 -6.99 -1.86 6.18
N LEU A 160 -6.17 -2.04 5.15
CA LEU A 160 -5.45 -0.99 4.44
C LEU A 160 -5.36 -1.33 2.95
N LEU A 161 -5.64 -0.34 2.09
CA LEU A 161 -5.40 -0.41 0.65
C LEU A 161 -4.14 0.39 0.33
N ILE A 162 -3.13 -0.23 -0.31
CA ILE A 162 -1.87 0.41 -0.69
C ILE A 162 -1.81 0.57 -2.20
N LEU A 163 -1.76 1.82 -2.67
CA LEU A 163 -1.75 2.18 -4.09
C LEU A 163 -0.48 2.93 -4.47
N THR A 164 -0.08 2.82 -5.73
CA THR A 164 0.88 3.76 -6.32
C THR A 164 0.14 5.02 -6.75
N ALA A 165 0.65 6.19 -6.40
CA ALA A 165 0.09 7.45 -6.85
C ALA A 165 0.43 7.71 -8.33
N SER A 166 -0.47 8.33 -9.07
CA SER A 166 -0.21 8.73 -10.46
C SER A 166 0.83 9.84 -10.54
N ARG A 167 1.85 9.66 -11.38
CA ARG A 167 2.88 10.71 -11.63
C ARG A 167 2.28 11.94 -12.30
N ASP A 168 1.52 11.70 -13.35
CA ASP A 168 0.92 12.73 -14.19
C ASP A 168 -0.56 12.49 -14.36
N TYR A 169 -1.32 13.56 -14.34
CA TYR A 169 -2.74 13.49 -14.65
C TYR A 169 -2.94 13.70 -16.15
N GLY A 170 -3.47 12.71 -16.81
CA GLY A 170 -3.92 12.81 -18.19
C GLY A 170 -5.16 13.71 -18.33
N LEU A 171 -5.58 13.99 -19.57
CA LEU A 171 -6.80 14.75 -19.83
C LEU A 171 -8.04 14.11 -19.18
N ASP A 172 -8.10 12.78 -19.12
CA ASP A 172 -9.17 12.04 -18.48
C ASP A 172 -9.18 12.24 -16.97
N ASP A 173 -8.00 12.35 -16.35
CA ASP A 173 -7.88 12.60 -14.91
C ASP A 173 -8.28 14.04 -14.55
N ILE A 174 -8.05 14.99 -15.46
CA ILE A 174 -8.49 16.39 -15.28
C ILE A 174 -10.03 16.46 -15.35
N LEU A 175 -10.66 15.73 -16.26
CA LEU A 175 -12.10 15.75 -16.48
C LEU A 175 -12.86 14.90 -15.45
N PHE A 176 -12.38 13.69 -15.20
CA PHE A 176 -13.06 12.69 -14.37
C PHE A 176 -12.41 12.48 -13.00
N GLY A 177 -11.22 13.05 -12.81
CA GLY A 177 -10.37 12.91 -11.64
C GLY A 177 -9.58 11.60 -11.59
N PRO A 178 -8.42 11.62 -10.93
CA PRO A 178 -7.53 10.48 -10.87
C PRO A 178 -8.19 9.27 -10.18
N PRO A 179 -7.80 8.05 -10.57
CA PRO A 179 -8.36 6.82 -10.01
C PRO A 179 -8.17 6.72 -8.49
N GLU A 180 -7.09 7.25 -7.94
CA GLU A 180 -6.83 7.30 -6.50
C GLU A 180 -7.87 8.12 -5.75
N ARG A 181 -8.32 9.26 -6.31
CA ARG A 181 -9.38 10.05 -5.69
C ARG A 181 -10.67 9.25 -5.56
N LYS A 182 -11.05 8.52 -6.62
CA LYS A 182 -12.23 7.67 -6.60
C LYS A 182 -12.07 6.54 -5.59
N ALA A 183 -10.87 5.93 -5.54
CA ALA A 183 -10.56 4.90 -4.55
C ALA A 183 -10.75 5.43 -3.13
N ILE A 184 -10.19 6.60 -2.80
CA ILE A 184 -10.32 7.21 -1.47
C ILE A 184 -11.79 7.52 -1.14
N GLN A 185 -12.55 8.07 -2.10
CA GLN A 185 -13.96 8.42 -1.90
C GLN A 185 -14.86 7.20 -1.60
N HIS A 186 -14.57 6.05 -2.19
CA HIS A 186 -15.35 4.82 -2.03
C HIS A 186 -14.78 3.86 -1.01
N ALA A 187 -13.58 4.11 -0.51
CA ALA A 187 -12.95 3.26 0.48
C ALA A 187 -13.69 3.29 1.82
N ILE A 188 -13.82 2.11 2.43
CA ILE A 188 -14.32 1.94 3.80
C ILE A 188 -13.18 1.70 4.80
N VAL A 189 -11.94 1.63 4.32
CA VAL A 189 -10.70 1.47 5.08
C VAL A 189 -9.70 2.53 4.65
N PRO A 190 -8.66 2.84 5.44
CA PRO A 190 -7.60 3.75 5.06
C PRO A 190 -6.97 3.40 3.72
N VAL A 191 -6.58 4.41 2.95
CA VAL A 191 -5.91 4.27 1.66
C VAL A 191 -4.54 4.92 1.73
N MET A 192 -3.50 4.12 1.60
CA MET A 192 -2.12 4.59 1.50
C MET A 192 -1.73 4.79 0.04
N LEU A 193 -0.98 5.85 -0.19
CA LEU A 193 -0.43 6.17 -1.50
C LEU A 193 1.10 6.26 -1.39
N VAL A 194 1.77 5.66 -2.36
CA VAL A 194 3.22 5.69 -2.52
C VAL A 194 3.53 6.42 -3.81
N ASN A 195 4.28 7.53 -3.73
CA ASN A 195 4.70 8.26 -4.91
C ASN A 195 5.81 7.48 -5.63
N PRO A 196 5.72 7.29 -6.96
CA PRO A 196 6.71 6.57 -7.74
C PRO A 196 7.92 7.46 -8.02
N ARG A 197 8.91 7.45 -7.14
CA ARG A 197 10.15 8.21 -7.28
C ARG A 197 11.35 7.29 -7.20
N GLU A 198 12.29 7.42 -8.12
CA GLU A 198 13.52 6.62 -8.18
C GLU A 198 14.46 6.88 -6.99
N ASP A 199 14.36 8.07 -6.38
CA ASP A 199 15.17 8.48 -5.23
C ASP A 199 14.68 7.93 -3.87
N LEU A 200 13.54 7.24 -3.82
CA LEU A 200 13.04 6.62 -2.58
C LEU A 200 13.72 5.28 -2.24
N PHE A 201 14.48 4.70 -3.16
CA PHE A 201 15.17 3.42 -2.94
C PHE A 201 16.41 3.50 -2.07
N SER A 202 16.90 4.69 -1.73
CA SER A 202 18.12 4.86 -0.94
C SER A 202 17.90 4.78 0.58
N LEU A 203 16.72 4.41 1.06
CA LEU A 203 16.39 4.37 2.49
C LEU A 203 16.54 3.00 3.15
N CYS A 204 16.98 1.99 2.43
CA CYS A 204 17.09 0.61 2.93
C CYS A 204 18.49 -0.01 2.72
N ASP A 205 19.57 0.75 2.97
CA ASP A 205 20.92 0.18 3.19
C ASP A 205 21.17 -0.07 4.68
#